data_768fbab40f19ca23fd95a995505b1f9f
#
_entry.id   768fbab40f19ca23fd95a995505b1f9f
#
_cell.length_a   1.000
_cell.length_b   1.000
_cell.length_c   1.000
_cell.angle_alpha   90.00
_cell.angle_beta   90.00
_cell.angle_gamma   90.00
#
_symmetry.space_group_name_H-M   'P 1'
#
loop_
_entity.id
_entity.type
_entity.pdbx_description
1 polymer ?
#
loop_
_entity_poly.entity_id
_entity_poly.type
_entity_poly.pdbx_seq_one_letter_code
_entity_poly.pdbx_strand_id
1 'polypeptide(L)'
;MYSLNVPVPGGVQRLAAELHPRLTAFDTVRERHTLVVKRLGDDSLARLRERLRPLLRDEPAFEARVTDIDFFERPTRGTGPVVYLAVESPGLVALHDRLCEEFDPIDGLEGDDYVPHVTLARGGSIADAEALADLDVDPVTWTVSALDLWSAELRESAATLRLRR
;
A
#
# COMPACT_ATOMS: atom_id res chain seq x y z
N MET A 1 8.10 14.21 -2.58
CA MET A 1 8.39 12.81 -2.25
C MET A 1 7.60 11.88 -3.18
N TYR A 2 8.24 10.88 -3.70
CA TYR A 2 7.64 9.90 -4.61
C TYR A 2 7.51 8.53 -3.94
N SER A 3 6.52 7.77 -4.36
CA SER A 3 6.37 6.36 -4.01
C SER A 3 5.95 5.56 -5.24
N LEU A 4 6.30 4.28 -5.24
CA LEU A 4 5.82 3.32 -6.22
C LEU A 4 4.63 2.61 -5.59
N ASN A 5 3.48 2.66 -6.25
CA ASN A 5 2.22 2.13 -5.71
C ASN A 5 1.58 1.11 -6.66
N VAL A 6 0.88 0.17 -6.08
CA VAL A 6 -0.05 -0.69 -6.83
C VAL A 6 -1.36 0.08 -7.00
N PRO A 7 -1.89 0.24 -8.22
CA PRO A 7 -3.22 0.79 -8.40
C PRO A 7 -4.26 -0.04 -7.66
N VAL A 8 -5.07 0.61 -6.82
CA VAL A 8 -6.10 -0.09 -6.03
C VAL A 8 -7.29 -0.39 -6.94
N PRO A 9 -7.66 -1.66 -7.12
CA PRO A 9 -8.74 -2.02 -8.05
C PRO A 9 -10.11 -1.68 -7.49
N GLY A 10 -11.11 -1.62 -8.39
CA GLY A 10 -12.49 -1.26 -8.03
C GLY A 10 -13.10 -2.14 -6.94
N GLY A 11 -12.77 -3.45 -6.93
CA GLY A 11 -13.26 -4.36 -5.90
C GLY A 11 -12.77 -3.99 -4.50
N VAL A 12 -11.53 -3.55 -4.37
CA VAL A 12 -10.97 -3.09 -3.09
C VAL A 12 -11.55 -1.74 -2.70
N GLN A 13 -11.74 -0.83 -3.66
CA GLN A 13 -12.37 0.46 -3.40
C GLN A 13 -13.82 0.29 -2.91
N ARG A 14 -14.57 -0.64 -3.50
CA ARG A 14 -15.94 -0.96 -3.05
C ARG A 14 -15.96 -1.52 -1.64
N LEU A 15 -15.03 -2.43 -1.33
CA LEU A 15 -14.89 -2.97 0.03
C LEU A 15 -14.60 -1.86 1.04
N ALA A 16 -13.68 -0.95 0.75
CA ALA A 16 -13.38 0.19 1.59
C ALA A 16 -14.62 1.09 1.79
N ALA A 17 -15.39 1.33 0.73
CA ALA A 17 -16.63 2.11 0.80
C ALA A 17 -17.69 1.44 1.68
N GLU A 18 -17.83 0.12 1.60
CA GLU A 18 -18.75 -0.64 2.45
C GLU A 18 -18.37 -0.58 3.93
N LEU A 19 -17.07 -0.51 4.23
CA LEU A 19 -16.56 -0.41 5.60
C LEU A 19 -16.62 1.02 6.15
N HIS A 20 -16.72 2.03 5.29
CA HIS A 20 -16.66 3.44 5.69
C HIS A 20 -17.60 3.81 6.85
N PRO A 21 -18.87 3.38 6.89
CA PRO A 21 -19.77 3.69 8.01
C PRO A 21 -19.29 3.14 9.35
N ARG A 22 -18.43 2.13 9.35
CA ARG A 22 -17.87 1.52 10.57
C ARG A 22 -16.60 2.22 11.08
N LEU A 23 -16.12 3.25 10.36
CA LEU A 23 -14.87 3.94 10.65
C LEU A 23 -15.07 5.26 11.40
N THR A 24 -16.31 5.60 11.78
CA THR A 24 -16.67 6.89 12.37
C THR A 24 -16.04 7.15 13.75
N ALA A 25 -15.62 6.09 14.45
CA ALA A 25 -14.94 6.20 15.75
C ALA A 25 -13.46 6.59 15.64
N PHE A 26 -12.91 6.62 14.44
CA PHE A 26 -11.48 6.94 14.21
C PHE A 26 -11.30 8.43 13.94
N ASP A 27 -10.14 8.97 14.35
CA ASP A 27 -9.84 10.39 14.21
C ASP A 27 -9.72 10.82 12.75
N THR A 28 -9.16 9.95 11.92
CA THR A 28 -8.94 10.21 10.49
C THR A 28 -9.36 8.99 9.68
N VAL A 29 -10.20 9.20 8.66
CA VAL A 29 -10.63 8.17 7.73
C VAL A 29 -10.08 8.48 6.35
N ARG A 30 -9.48 7.49 5.70
CA ARG A 30 -8.91 7.66 4.36
C ARG A 30 -10.00 7.80 3.32
N GLU A 31 -9.94 8.86 2.54
CA GLU A 31 -10.76 9.04 1.35
C GLU A 31 -10.10 8.41 0.11
N ARG A 32 -8.78 8.52 0.05
CA ARG A 32 -7.97 7.88 -0.99
C ARG A 32 -7.26 6.67 -0.43
N HIS A 33 -7.38 5.55 -1.13
CA HIS A 33 -6.79 4.28 -0.74
C HIS A 33 -5.55 4.01 -1.59
N THR A 34 -4.44 3.69 -0.92
CA THR A 34 -3.16 3.43 -1.59
C THR A 34 -2.56 2.12 -1.10
N LEU A 35 -1.87 1.44 -2.00
CA LEU A 35 -1.05 0.27 -1.68
C LEU A 35 0.38 0.59 -2.10
N VAL A 36 1.21 0.95 -1.13
CA VAL A 36 2.58 1.37 -1.39
C VAL A 36 3.49 0.15 -1.57
N VAL A 37 4.23 0.10 -2.67
CA VAL A 37 5.27 -0.89 -2.91
C VAL A 37 6.57 -0.44 -2.26
N LYS A 38 6.99 0.80 -2.52
CA LYS A 38 8.25 1.36 -2.01
C LYS A 38 8.21 2.88 -2.01
N ARG A 39 8.70 3.48 -0.94
CA ARG A 39 8.94 4.92 -0.88
C ARG A 39 10.29 5.22 -1.50
N LEU A 40 10.33 6.21 -2.40
CA LEU A 40 11.48 6.47 -3.26
C LEU A 40 12.25 7.74 -2.89
N GLY A 41 11.70 8.57 -2.00
CA GLY A 41 12.32 9.82 -1.57
C GLY A 41 12.04 11.00 -2.50
N ASP A 42 12.95 11.97 -2.50
CA ASP A 42 12.76 13.27 -3.13
C ASP A 42 13.62 13.51 -4.39
N ASP A 43 14.13 12.45 -4.98
CA ASP A 43 14.90 12.56 -6.22
C ASP A 43 13.97 13.02 -7.37
N SER A 44 14.55 13.53 -8.46
CA SER A 44 13.76 13.98 -9.60
C SER A 44 13.02 12.81 -10.28
N LEU A 45 11.88 13.10 -10.87
CA LEU A 45 11.10 12.11 -11.61
C LEU A 45 11.93 11.39 -12.67
N ALA A 46 12.74 12.15 -13.42
CA ALA A 46 13.58 11.58 -14.48
C ALA A 46 14.59 10.58 -13.91
N ARG A 47 15.26 10.92 -12.82
CA ARG A 47 16.23 10.02 -12.17
C ARG A 47 15.56 8.79 -11.57
N LEU A 48 14.41 8.95 -10.93
CA LEU A 48 13.66 7.82 -10.39
C LEU A 48 13.25 6.85 -11.49
N ARG A 49 12.76 7.35 -12.61
CA ARG A 49 12.41 6.51 -13.77
C ARG A 49 13.62 5.77 -14.33
N GLU A 50 14.75 6.43 -14.40
CA GLU A 50 16.00 5.82 -14.86
C GLU A 50 16.45 4.68 -13.91
N ARG A 51 16.39 4.92 -12.61
CA ARG A 51 16.75 3.91 -11.59
C ARG A 51 15.78 2.74 -11.54
N LEU A 52 14.49 2.98 -11.76
CA LEU A 52 13.46 1.94 -11.74
C LEU A 52 13.45 1.06 -13.00
N ARG A 53 13.85 1.60 -14.14
CA ARG A 53 13.77 0.90 -15.42
C ARG A 53 14.43 -0.49 -15.40
N PRO A 54 15.70 -0.65 -14.96
CA PRO A 54 16.33 -1.97 -14.94
C PRO A 54 15.66 -2.96 -13.97
N LEU A 55 15.07 -2.46 -12.89
CA LEU A 55 14.39 -3.29 -11.88
C LEU A 55 13.03 -3.81 -12.38
N LEU A 56 12.33 -3.01 -13.18
CA LEU A 56 10.96 -3.32 -13.61
C LEU A 56 10.86 -3.86 -15.04
N ARG A 57 11.94 -3.80 -15.81
CA ARG A 57 11.95 -4.21 -17.23
C ARG A 57 11.39 -5.61 -17.45
N ASP A 58 11.85 -6.55 -16.64
CA ASP A 58 11.52 -7.97 -16.77
C ASP A 58 10.64 -8.46 -15.63
N GLU A 59 10.11 -7.54 -14.82
CA GLU A 59 9.22 -7.89 -13.72
C GLU A 59 7.90 -8.41 -14.25
N PRO A 60 7.54 -9.67 -13.95
CA PRO A 60 6.27 -10.20 -14.39
C PRO A 60 5.11 -9.61 -13.59
N ALA A 61 3.93 -9.57 -14.21
CA ALA A 61 2.68 -9.33 -13.49
C ALA A 61 2.53 -10.36 -12.35
N PHE A 62 1.93 -9.96 -11.25
CA PHE A 62 1.75 -10.82 -10.08
C PHE A 62 0.36 -10.66 -9.49
N GLU A 63 -0.05 -11.63 -8.69
CA GLU A 63 -1.34 -11.58 -7.99
C GLU A 63 -1.21 -10.90 -6.64
N ALA A 64 -2.28 -10.20 -6.25
CA ALA A 64 -2.48 -9.65 -4.92
C ALA A 64 -3.88 -10.00 -4.43
N ARG A 65 -4.04 -10.15 -3.13
CA ARG A 65 -5.29 -10.54 -2.50
C ARG A 65 -5.49 -9.81 -1.19
N VAL A 66 -6.64 -9.17 -1.03
CA VAL A 66 -7.12 -8.71 0.27
C VAL A 66 -7.71 -9.89 1.00
N THR A 67 -7.24 -10.18 2.21
CA THR A 67 -7.64 -11.35 2.98
C THR A 67 -8.50 -11.01 4.19
N ASP A 68 -8.16 -9.94 4.91
CA ASP A 68 -8.80 -9.57 6.15
C ASP A 68 -8.54 -8.10 6.51
N ILE A 69 -9.11 -7.68 7.62
CA ILE A 69 -8.82 -6.39 8.24
C ILE A 69 -7.87 -6.66 9.41
N ASP A 70 -6.85 -5.82 9.53
CA ASP A 70 -5.92 -5.88 10.65
C ASP A 70 -5.54 -4.47 11.07
N PHE A 71 -4.71 -4.32 12.08
CA PHE A 71 -4.29 -3.00 12.53
C PHE A 71 -2.88 -3.00 13.11
N PHE A 72 -2.22 -1.86 13.01
CA PHE A 72 -0.98 -1.57 13.72
C PHE A 72 -1.35 -0.83 15.01
N GLU A 73 -1.07 -1.42 16.17
CA GLU A 73 -1.34 -0.77 17.45
C GLU A 73 -0.44 0.47 17.61
N ARG A 74 0.83 0.32 17.26
CA ARG A 74 1.85 1.37 17.33
C ARG A 74 2.53 1.54 15.98
N PRO A 75 1.98 2.36 15.09
CA PRO A 75 2.58 2.57 13.78
C PRO A 75 3.92 3.32 13.92
N THR A 76 4.81 3.09 12.97
CA THR A 76 6.11 3.76 12.89
C THR A 76 5.96 5.26 12.70
N ARG A 77 4.90 5.69 12.01
CA ARG A 77 4.59 7.10 11.73
C ARG A 77 3.14 7.42 12.06
N GLY A 78 2.93 8.57 12.67
CA GLY A 78 1.62 9.12 12.96
C GLY A 78 0.93 8.47 14.15
N THR A 79 -0.33 8.84 14.35
CA THR A 79 -1.15 8.40 15.48
C THR A 79 -1.71 7.00 15.23
N GLY A 80 -1.57 6.09 16.20
CA GLY A 80 -2.20 4.78 16.18
C GLY A 80 -3.52 4.74 16.94
N PRO A 81 -4.24 3.61 16.84
CA PRO A 81 -3.98 2.50 15.93
C PRO A 81 -4.22 2.87 14.46
N VAL A 82 -3.64 2.10 13.54
CA VAL A 82 -3.91 2.21 12.10
C VAL A 82 -4.63 0.95 11.65
N VAL A 83 -5.86 1.08 11.19
CA VAL A 83 -6.68 -0.02 10.67
C VAL A 83 -6.50 -0.09 9.15
N TYR A 84 -6.28 -1.29 8.64
CA TYR A 84 -6.00 -1.49 7.22
C TYR A 84 -6.57 -2.79 6.68
N LEU A 85 -6.71 -2.85 5.37
CA LEU A 85 -6.94 -4.09 4.64
C LEU A 85 -5.59 -4.79 4.46
N ALA A 86 -5.47 -6.01 4.97
CA ALA A 86 -4.27 -6.82 4.81
C ALA A 86 -4.20 -7.37 3.39
N VAL A 87 -3.04 -7.23 2.75
CA VAL A 87 -2.81 -7.72 1.39
C VAL A 87 -1.78 -8.83 1.42
N GLU A 88 -2.15 -9.98 0.89
CA GLU A 88 -1.26 -11.12 0.69
C GLU A 88 -0.81 -11.13 -0.76
N SER A 89 0.49 -11.01 -0.97
CA SER A 89 1.07 -11.03 -2.32
C SER A 89 2.56 -11.35 -2.25
N PRO A 90 2.95 -12.62 -2.41
CA PRO A 90 4.37 -12.98 -2.46
C PRO A 90 5.14 -12.25 -3.55
N GLY A 91 4.51 -12.00 -4.70
CA GLY A 91 5.13 -11.25 -5.79
C GLY A 91 5.41 -9.78 -5.42
N LEU A 92 4.51 -9.16 -4.67
CA LEU A 92 4.69 -7.80 -4.19
C LEU A 92 5.84 -7.73 -3.17
N VAL A 93 5.90 -8.66 -2.23
CA VAL A 93 6.98 -8.72 -1.23
C VAL A 93 8.33 -8.93 -1.90
N ALA A 94 8.41 -9.85 -2.86
CA ALA A 94 9.65 -10.10 -3.62
C ALA A 94 10.11 -8.85 -4.39
N LEU A 95 9.18 -8.14 -5.01
CA LEU A 95 9.48 -6.87 -5.69
C LEU A 95 9.98 -5.81 -4.71
N HIS A 96 9.31 -5.67 -3.57
CA HIS A 96 9.72 -4.75 -2.51
C HIS A 96 11.17 -5.01 -2.07
N ASP A 97 11.51 -6.27 -1.83
CA ASP A 97 12.87 -6.65 -1.40
C ASP A 97 13.93 -6.26 -2.43
N ARG A 98 13.65 -6.47 -3.72
CA ARG A 98 14.57 -6.06 -4.78
C ARG A 98 14.70 -4.54 -4.88
N LEU A 99 13.60 -3.80 -4.67
CA LEU A 99 13.64 -2.34 -4.65
C LEU A 99 14.45 -1.81 -3.46
N CYS A 100 14.49 -2.53 -2.34
CA CYS A 100 15.31 -2.18 -1.19
C CYS A 100 16.83 -2.30 -1.47
N GLU A 101 17.24 -3.02 -2.49
CA GLU A 101 18.64 -3.07 -2.92
C GLU A 101 19.08 -1.76 -3.59
N GLU A 102 18.15 -1.07 -4.25
CA GLU A 102 18.42 0.20 -4.96
C GLU A 102 18.01 1.42 -4.12
N PHE A 103 16.97 1.32 -3.33
CA PHE A 103 16.43 2.39 -2.50
C PHE A 103 16.45 1.94 -1.04
N ASP A 104 17.18 2.65 -0.20
CA ASP A 104 17.32 2.29 1.22
C ASP A 104 15.96 2.11 1.90
N PRO A 105 15.75 1.00 2.61
CA PRO A 105 14.50 0.78 3.33
C PRO A 105 14.36 1.70 4.53
N ILE A 106 13.13 2.15 4.80
CA ILE A 106 12.79 2.94 5.97
C ILE A 106 12.59 1.97 7.15
N ASP A 107 13.36 2.17 8.21
CA ASP A 107 13.28 1.36 9.44
C ASP A 107 11.85 1.33 10.00
N GLY A 108 11.38 0.15 10.35
CA GLY A 108 10.05 -0.07 10.91
C GLY A 108 8.90 -0.07 9.89
N LEU A 109 9.16 0.29 8.63
CA LEU A 109 8.16 0.35 7.56
C LEU A 109 8.49 -0.54 6.38
N GLU A 110 9.75 -0.67 6.05
CA GLU A 110 10.21 -1.30 4.82
C GLU A 110 11.28 -2.35 5.11
N GLY A 111 11.70 -3.08 4.10
CA GLY A 111 12.60 -4.21 4.28
C GLY A 111 11.88 -5.35 4.98
N ASP A 112 12.49 -5.89 6.02
CA ASP A 112 11.91 -6.99 6.81
C ASP A 112 10.64 -6.60 7.57
N ASP A 113 10.42 -5.31 7.78
CA ASP A 113 9.23 -4.77 8.45
C ASP A 113 8.07 -4.48 7.50
N TYR A 114 8.26 -4.68 6.20
CA TYR A 114 7.25 -4.36 5.19
C TYR A 114 6.01 -5.25 5.31
N VAL A 115 4.86 -4.61 5.47
CA VAL A 115 3.54 -5.26 5.51
C VAL A 115 2.69 -4.65 4.41
N PRO A 116 2.38 -5.38 3.32
CA PRO A 116 1.48 -4.88 2.28
C PRO A 116 0.10 -4.60 2.86
N HIS A 117 -0.39 -3.38 2.72
CA HIS A 117 -1.65 -2.97 3.31
C HIS A 117 -2.27 -1.77 2.60
N VAL A 118 -3.59 -1.66 2.75
CA VAL A 118 -4.37 -0.49 2.32
C VAL A 118 -4.97 0.14 3.58
N THR A 119 -4.48 1.30 3.98
CA THR A 119 -4.94 1.99 5.19
C THR A 119 -6.38 2.46 5.01
N LEU A 120 -7.22 2.20 6.02
CA LEU A 120 -8.62 2.64 6.07
C LEU A 120 -8.79 3.87 6.99
N ALA A 121 -8.22 3.81 8.19
CA ALA A 121 -8.40 4.84 9.21
C ALA A 121 -7.28 4.78 10.25
N ARG A 122 -7.13 5.85 11.01
CA ARG A 122 -6.18 5.90 12.13
C ARG A 122 -6.70 6.75 13.29
N GLY A 123 -6.11 6.54 14.44
CA GLY A 123 -6.55 7.12 15.71
C GLY A 123 -7.67 6.30 16.35
N GLY A 124 -8.33 6.82 17.36
CA GLY A 124 -9.37 6.10 18.07
C GLY A 124 -8.82 5.12 19.10
N SER A 125 -9.64 4.15 19.50
CA SER A 125 -9.29 3.16 20.53
C SER A 125 -8.82 1.83 19.93
N ILE A 126 -8.02 1.11 20.69
CA ILE A 126 -7.62 -0.27 20.35
C ILE A 126 -8.85 -1.17 20.28
N ALA A 127 -9.84 -0.98 21.17
CA ALA A 127 -11.06 -1.77 21.15
C ALA A 127 -11.85 -1.62 19.84
N ASP A 128 -11.91 -0.40 19.29
CA ASP A 128 -12.54 -0.15 17.99
C ASP A 128 -11.78 -0.82 16.86
N ALA A 129 -10.46 -0.79 16.91
CA ALA A 129 -9.60 -1.47 15.93
C ALA A 129 -9.77 -3.00 15.98
N GLU A 130 -9.80 -3.58 17.17
CA GLU A 130 -10.04 -5.02 17.37
C GLU A 130 -11.41 -5.44 16.85
N ALA A 131 -12.45 -4.65 17.08
CA ALA A 131 -13.78 -4.93 16.58
C ALA A 131 -13.83 -4.98 15.05
N LEU A 132 -13.09 -4.08 14.38
CA LEU A 132 -12.97 -4.11 12.92
C LEU A 132 -12.17 -5.31 12.43
N ALA A 133 -11.08 -5.65 13.11
CA ALA A 133 -10.25 -6.80 12.76
C ALA A 133 -10.99 -8.14 12.89
N ASP A 134 -12.01 -8.20 13.74
CA ASP A 134 -12.85 -9.38 13.92
C ASP A 134 -13.92 -9.55 12.82
N LEU A 135 -14.12 -8.55 11.96
CA LEU A 135 -15.05 -8.67 10.84
C LEU A 135 -14.51 -9.58 9.75
N ASP A 136 -15.40 -10.44 9.25
CA ASP A 136 -15.09 -11.20 8.04
C ASP A 136 -15.30 -10.32 6.81
N VAL A 137 -14.36 -10.39 5.89
CA VAL A 137 -14.46 -9.72 4.59
C VAL A 137 -14.34 -10.75 3.47
N ASP A 138 -15.09 -10.54 2.39
CA ASP A 138 -14.95 -11.36 1.20
C ASP A 138 -13.60 -11.06 0.54
N PRO A 139 -12.77 -12.08 0.28
CA PRO A 139 -11.47 -11.86 -0.35
C PRO A 139 -11.60 -11.20 -1.72
N VAL A 140 -10.71 -10.25 -2.01
CA VAL A 140 -10.60 -9.63 -3.33
C VAL A 140 -9.24 -9.98 -3.91
N THR A 141 -9.24 -10.70 -5.03
CA THR A 141 -8.02 -11.09 -5.73
C THR A 141 -7.94 -10.38 -7.08
N TRP A 142 -6.76 -9.90 -7.43
CA TRP A 142 -6.54 -9.26 -8.73
C TRP A 142 -5.10 -9.46 -9.21
N THR A 143 -4.89 -9.25 -10.50
CA THR A 143 -3.58 -9.27 -11.11
C THR A 143 -3.02 -7.85 -11.19
N VAL A 144 -1.82 -7.65 -10.68
CA VAL A 144 -1.09 -6.39 -10.79
C VAL A 144 -0.25 -6.43 -12.07
N SER A 145 -0.61 -5.61 -13.05
CA SER A 145 0.06 -5.54 -14.36
C SER A 145 0.71 -4.19 -14.64
N ALA A 146 0.55 -3.24 -13.74
CA ALA A 146 1.16 -1.91 -13.82
C ALA A 146 1.35 -1.33 -12.43
N LEU A 147 2.30 -0.44 -12.29
CA LEU A 147 2.57 0.30 -11.06
C LEU A 147 2.54 1.79 -11.35
N ASP A 148 2.08 2.57 -10.38
CA ASP A 148 2.06 4.02 -10.48
C ASP A 148 3.24 4.62 -9.73
N LEU A 149 3.94 5.53 -10.39
CA LEU A 149 4.91 6.40 -9.74
C LEU A 149 4.14 7.63 -9.24
N TRP A 150 3.91 7.66 -7.92
CA TRP A 150 3.04 8.62 -7.27
C TRP A 150 3.81 9.82 -6.71
N SER A 151 3.33 11.03 -7.01
CA SER A 151 3.85 12.26 -6.40
C SER A 151 2.99 12.67 -5.22
N ALA A 152 3.57 12.66 -4.02
CA ALA A 152 2.87 13.12 -2.81
C ALA A 152 2.64 14.63 -2.84
N GLU A 153 3.54 15.38 -3.45
CA GLU A 153 3.44 16.84 -3.57
C GLU A 153 2.28 17.25 -4.47
N LEU A 154 2.20 16.66 -5.66
CA LEU A 154 1.13 16.95 -6.61
C LEU A 154 -0.14 16.14 -6.38
N ARG A 155 -0.07 15.10 -5.54
CA ARG A 155 -1.17 14.19 -5.22
C ARG A 155 -1.76 13.52 -6.46
N GLU A 156 -0.87 13.07 -7.34
CA GLU A 156 -1.24 12.44 -8.61
C GLU A 156 -0.21 11.39 -9.04
N SER A 157 -0.63 10.53 -9.95
CA SER A 157 0.27 9.61 -10.64
C SER A 157 1.10 10.40 -11.66
N ALA A 158 2.42 10.44 -11.46
CA ALA A 158 3.34 11.11 -12.38
C ALA A 158 3.70 10.24 -13.57
N ALA A 159 3.62 8.92 -13.44
CA ALA A 159 3.88 7.96 -14.51
C ALA A 159 3.28 6.60 -14.15
N THR A 160 2.93 5.83 -15.18
CA THR A 160 2.51 4.44 -15.04
C THR A 160 3.56 3.55 -15.67
N LEU A 161 4.03 2.56 -14.94
CA LEU A 161 5.07 1.61 -15.36
C LEU A 161 4.44 0.24 -15.54
N ARG A 162 4.44 -0.27 -16.78
CA ARG A 162 3.83 -1.57 -17.09
C ARG A 162 4.77 -2.71 -16.73
N LEU A 163 4.21 -3.77 -16.16
CA LEU A 163 4.92 -5.02 -15.89
C LEU A 163 4.84 -5.95 -17.10
N ARG A 164 5.76 -6.91 -17.16
CA ARG A 164 5.76 -7.92 -18.21
C ARG A 164 4.55 -8.85 -18.04
N ARG A 165 3.89 -9.12 -19.13
CA ARG A 165 2.79 -10.10 -19.18
C ARG A 165 3.28 -11.53 -18.98
#